data_5db9f49d58fe032a6df2be4d63cf5058
#
_entry.id   5db9f49d58fe032a6df2be4d63cf5058
#
_cell.length_a   1.000
_cell.length_b   1.000
_cell.length_c   1.000
_cell.angle_alpha   90.00
_cell.angle_beta   90.00
_cell.angle_gamma   90.00
#
_symmetry.space_group_name_H-M   'P 1'
#
loop_
_entity.id
_entity.type
_entity.pdbx_description
1 polymer ?
#
loop_
_entity_poly.entity_id
_entity_poly.type
_entity_poly.pdbx_seq_one_letter_code
_entity_poly.pdbx_strand_id
1 'polypeptide(L)'
;MAVLVIADHNNSTLVPITLNTVTAAQAIDGDVHLLVAGNNAGSAVEAAKNIAGVTKVLHVDAPKYEYQLAEALTPIVVEQGVNYSHILFPSNTTGKNVGPRVAALLDVAQISDVVEIISSDTFVRPIYAGNAMATVQSSDPIKVITVRGTAFAAAEATGGSGTVETVAAIDDPALSDFLGEELTKSERPELTAARVIVSGGRGMQSGENFDIIEKLADKLGAAVGASRAAVDAGYKPNDYQVGQTGKVVAPELYVAVGISGAIQHLAGMKDSKVIVAVNKDEEAPIFSVADYGIVGDLFKIIPELDEELIKQDIKPH
;
A
#
# COMPACT_ATOMS: atom_id res chain seq x y z
N MET A 1 25.84 -4.58 7.05
CA MET A 1 25.52 -3.17 7.43
C MET A 1 24.02 -3.12 7.60
N ALA A 2 23.55 -2.42 8.64
CA ALA A 2 22.11 -2.31 8.92
C ALA A 2 21.31 -1.75 7.74
N VAL A 3 20.04 -2.12 7.67
CA VAL A 3 19.05 -1.63 6.71
C VAL A 3 18.16 -0.60 7.40
N LEU A 4 17.94 0.55 6.77
CA LEU A 4 17.02 1.58 7.27
C LEU A 4 15.66 1.43 6.59
N VAL A 5 14.62 1.27 7.37
CA VAL A 5 13.23 1.31 6.91
C VAL A 5 12.60 2.64 7.36
N ILE A 6 12.00 3.35 6.43
CA ILE A 6 11.24 4.55 6.74
C ILE A 6 9.81 4.13 7.08
N ALA A 7 9.44 4.28 8.35
CA ALA A 7 8.12 3.90 8.82
C ALA A 7 7.04 4.84 8.27
N ASP A 8 5.94 4.28 7.78
CA ASP A 8 4.74 5.04 7.45
C ASP A 8 3.79 5.01 8.65
N HIS A 9 3.31 6.18 9.07
CA HIS A 9 2.49 6.33 10.28
C HIS A 9 1.68 7.64 10.26
N ASN A 10 0.69 7.70 11.13
CA ASN A 10 -0.15 8.88 11.34
C ASN A 10 0.16 9.57 12.70
N ASN A 11 1.40 9.51 13.16
CA ASN A 11 1.91 9.90 14.48
C ASN A 11 1.41 9.01 15.65
N SER A 12 0.27 8.35 15.55
CA SER A 12 -0.29 7.51 16.61
C SER A 12 -0.11 6.01 16.33
N THR A 13 -0.30 5.60 15.09
CA THR A 13 -0.27 4.19 14.65
C THR A 13 0.62 4.03 13.42
N LEU A 14 1.25 2.87 13.29
CA LEU A 14 1.94 2.49 12.08
C LEU A 14 0.93 2.08 11.00
N VAL A 15 1.18 2.46 9.76
CA VAL A 15 0.44 1.92 8.62
C VAL A 15 0.90 0.47 8.39
N PRO A 16 -0.04 -0.49 8.21
CA PRO A 16 0.29 -1.93 8.14
C PRO A 16 1.38 -2.30 7.14
N ILE A 17 1.50 -1.61 6.01
CA ILE A 17 2.53 -1.84 4.99
C ILE A 17 3.96 -1.67 5.51
N THR A 18 4.15 -0.97 6.63
CA THR A 18 5.45 -0.89 7.31
C THR A 18 5.94 -2.27 7.74
N LEU A 19 5.03 -3.14 8.22
CA LEU A 19 5.38 -4.52 8.62
C LEU A 19 5.89 -5.35 7.44
N ASN A 20 5.28 -5.20 6.26
CA ASN A 20 5.71 -5.87 5.05
C ASN A 20 7.09 -5.37 4.58
N THR A 21 7.35 -4.07 4.76
CA THR A 21 8.64 -3.47 4.43
C THR A 21 9.75 -3.95 5.38
N VAL A 22 9.42 -4.19 6.66
CA VAL A 22 10.35 -4.82 7.62
C VAL A 22 10.73 -6.22 7.17
N THR A 23 9.78 -7.05 6.74
CA THR A 23 10.08 -8.39 6.20
C THR A 23 11.00 -8.32 4.99
N ALA A 24 10.77 -7.38 4.08
CA ALA A 24 11.68 -7.15 2.96
C ALA A 24 13.08 -6.73 3.43
N ALA A 25 13.19 -5.87 4.44
CA ALA A 25 14.48 -5.46 5.00
C ALA A 25 15.24 -6.64 5.63
N GLN A 26 14.53 -7.52 6.34
CA GLN A 26 15.11 -8.74 6.93
C GLN A 26 15.67 -9.72 5.89
N ALA A 27 15.11 -9.74 4.67
CA ALA A 27 15.63 -10.53 3.57
C ALA A 27 16.97 -10.00 3.02
N ILE A 28 17.32 -8.74 3.33
CA ILE A 28 18.61 -8.12 2.96
C ILE A 28 19.64 -8.32 4.06
N ASP A 29 19.27 -7.95 5.30
CA ASP A 29 20.13 -8.05 6.50
C ASP A 29 19.26 -8.19 7.74
N GLY A 30 19.73 -8.96 8.73
CA GLY A 30 19.03 -9.15 10.00
C GLY A 30 19.11 -7.95 10.95
N ASP A 31 19.90 -6.92 10.67
CA ASP A 31 19.98 -5.69 11.46
C ASP A 31 19.11 -4.62 10.81
N VAL A 32 17.85 -4.56 11.25
CA VAL A 32 16.83 -3.65 10.71
C VAL A 32 16.54 -2.52 11.68
N HIS A 33 16.78 -1.29 11.22
CA HIS A 33 16.44 -0.06 11.94
C HIS A 33 15.22 0.61 11.29
N LEU A 34 14.32 1.16 12.11
CA LEU A 34 13.20 1.97 11.66
C LEU A 34 13.44 3.45 11.97
N LEU A 35 13.18 4.33 11.00
CA LEU A 35 13.07 5.77 11.24
C LEU A 35 11.59 6.13 11.42
N VAL A 36 11.26 6.68 12.58
CA VAL A 36 9.94 7.25 12.90
C VAL A 36 10.12 8.76 13.13
N ALA A 37 9.78 9.55 12.12
CA ALA A 37 9.85 11.01 12.20
C ALA A 37 8.42 11.57 12.21
N GLY A 38 7.99 12.21 13.29
CA GLY A 38 6.62 12.67 13.47
C GLY A 38 6.51 13.83 14.44
N ASN A 39 5.28 14.13 14.85
CA ASN A 39 4.95 15.07 15.90
C ASN A 39 4.16 14.36 17.00
N ASN A 40 4.72 14.29 18.22
CA ASN A 40 4.17 13.50 19.32
C ASN A 40 3.97 12.00 18.94
N ALA A 41 4.93 11.44 18.18
CA ALA A 41 4.82 10.10 17.59
C ALA A 41 5.20 8.96 18.56
N GLY A 42 5.22 9.19 19.87
CA GLY A 42 5.60 8.20 20.87
C GLY A 42 4.87 6.86 20.79
N SER A 43 3.57 6.86 20.47
CA SER A 43 2.79 5.61 20.30
C SER A 43 3.23 4.81 19.08
N ALA A 44 3.54 5.47 17.97
CA ALA A 44 4.07 4.83 16.77
C ALA A 44 5.48 4.25 17.02
N VAL A 45 6.31 4.95 17.78
CA VAL A 45 7.65 4.47 18.20
C VAL A 45 7.54 3.22 19.07
N GLU A 46 6.62 3.20 20.04
CA GLU A 46 6.38 2.04 20.89
C GLU A 46 5.90 0.83 20.06
N ALA A 47 5.03 1.05 19.08
CA ALA A 47 4.62 0.01 18.14
C ALA A 47 5.81 -0.47 17.28
N ALA A 48 6.62 0.45 16.76
CA ALA A 48 7.77 0.15 15.90
C ALA A 48 8.83 -0.73 16.62
N LYS A 49 9.16 -0.44 17.87
CA LYS A 49 10.16 -1.20 18.63
C LYS A 49 9.71 -2.62 18.96
N ASN A 50 8.39 -2.87 18.98
CA ASN A 50 7.81 -4.18 19.28
C ASN A 50 7.70 -5.10 18.04
N ILE A 51 7.96 -4.60 16.84
CA ILE A 51 7.94 -5.40 15.62
C ILE A 51 9.06 -6.44 15.66
N ALA A 52 8.73 -7.70 15.38
CA ALA A 52 9.71 -8.77 15.33
C ALA A 52 10.80 -8.50 14.27
N GLY A 53 12.06 -8.58 14.69
CA GLY A 53 13.23 -8.35 13.82
C GLY A 53 13.69 -6.89 13.72
N VAL A 54 12.98 -5.96 14.33
CA VAL A 54 13.48 -4.58 14.48
C VAL A 54 14.46 -4.54 15.64
N THR A 55 15.69 -4.07 15.37
CA THR A 55 16.76 -3.98 16.38
C THR A 55 16.88 -2.57 16.97
N LYS A 56 16.51 -1.54 16.17
CA LYS A 56 16.58 -0.14 16.61
C LYS A 56 15.47 0.70 15.97
N VAL A 57 14.98 1.67 16.71
CA VAL A 57 14.09 2.74 16.22
C VAL A 57 14.78 4.08 16.39
N LEU A 58 14.98 4.79 15.29
CA LEU A 58 15.41 6.19 15.29
C LEU A 58 14.16 7.07 15.42
N HIS A 59 14.04 7.75 16.53
CA HIS A 59 12.90 8.62 16.82
C HIS A 59 13.27 10.09 16.61
N VAL A 60 12.56 10.75 15.71
CA VAL A 60 12.67 12.19 15.45
C VAL A 60 11.33 12.84 15.74
N ASP A 61 11.26 13.73 16.72
CA ASP A 61 10.02 14.37 17.14
C ASP A 61 10.09 15.89 16.93
N ALA A 62 9.28 16.40 15.99
CA ALA A 62 9.15 17.83 15.75
C ALA A 62 7.87 18.15 14.95
N PRO A 63 7.24 19.34 15.17
CA PRO A 63 5.99 19.73 14.51
C PRO A 63 6.01 19.65 12.96
N LYS A 64 7.14 19.92 12.33
CA LYS A 64 7.30 19.89 10.88
C LYS A 64 7.12 18.50 10.25
N TYR A 65 7.23 17.43 11.03
CA TYR A 65 7.01 16.06 10.55
C TYR A 65 5.57 15.57 10.75
N GLU A 66 4.68 16.40 11.28
CA GLU A 66 3.29 16.03 11.58
C GLU A 66 2.55 15.45 10.39
N TYR A 67 2.70 16.09 9.21
CA TYR A 67 1.96 15.73 7.99
C TYR A 67 2.80 14.95 6.97
N GLN A 68 3.97 14.47 7.36
CA GLN A 68 4.82 13.61 6.50
C GLN A 68 5.15 14.23 5.12
N LEU A 69 5.27 15.59 5.06
CA LEU A 69 5.62 16.27 3.82
C LEU A 69 7.00 15.80 3.32
N ALA A 70 7.08 15.47 2.02
CA ALA A 70 8.30 14.92 1.45
C ALA A 70 9.51 15.87 1.58
N GLU A 71 9.26 17.16 1.47
CA GLU A 71 10.28 18.20 1.62
C GLU A 71 10.86 18.25 3.04
N ALA A 72 10.02 18.05 4.05
CA ALA A 72 10.44 18.04 5.45
C ALA A 72 11.13 16.72 5.84
N LEU A 73 10.63 15.56 5.33
CA LEU A 73 11.19 14.24 5.65
C LEU A 73 12.50 13.96 4.92
N THR A 74 12.67 14.41 3.69
CA THR A 74 13.84 14.06 2.89
C THR A 74 15.17 14.41 3.55
N PRO A 75 15.38 15.61 4.15
CA PRO A 75 16.66 15.96 4.79
C PRO A 75 17.07 14.99 5.90
N ILE A 76 16.14 14.62 6.79
CA ILE A 76 16.45 13.70 7.90
C ILE A 76 16.73 12.28 7.39
N VAL A 77 16.01 11.83 6.35
CA VAL A 77 16.25 10.52 5.74
C VAL A 77 17.63 10.48 5.07
N VAL A 78 18.03 11.55 4.38
CA VAL A 78 19.36 11.66 3.75
C VAL A 78 20.46 11.66 4.81
N GLU A 79 20.33 12.47 5.87
CA GLU A 79 21.35 12.55 6.93
C GLU A 79 21.54 11.21 7.65
N GLN A 80 20.45 10.51 7.97
CA GLN A 80 20.56 9.20 8.61
C GLN A 80 20.99 8.13 7.60
N GLY A 81 20.46 8.19 6.39
CA GLY A 81 20.62 7.19 5.33
C GLY A 81 22.06 6.94 4.89
N VAL A 82 22.95 7.93 4.97
CA VAL A 82 24.38 7.76 4.61
C VAL A 82 25.11 6.74 5.49
N ASN A 83 24.54 6.37 6.63
CA ASN A 83 25.08 5.36 7.54
C ASN A 83 24.62 3.93 7.22
N TYR A 84 23.76 3.75 6.20
CA TYR A 84 23.13 2.49 5.84
C TYR A 84 23.49 2.08 4.40
N SER A 85 23.45 0.78 4.16
CA SER A 85 23.63 0.25 2.80
C SER A 85 22.35 0.26 1.98
N HIS A 86 21.19 0.26 2.68
CA HIS A 86 19.87 0.23 2.07
C HIS A 86 18.92 1.15 2.83
N ILE A 87 18.07 1.85 2.07
CA ILE A 87 16.98 2.68 2.58
C ILE A 87 15.70 2.20 1.92
N LEU A 88 14.79 1.62 2.70
CA LEU A 88 13.54 1.04 2.22
C LEU A 88 12.35 1.91 2.60
N PHE A 89 11.48 2.11 1.63
CA PHE A 89 10.18 2.78 1.80
C PHE A 89 9.06 1.83 1.42
N PRO A 90 7.88 1.88 2.08
CA PRO A 90 6.67 1.30 1.53
C PRO A 90 6.36 1.89 0.14
N SER A 91 5.91 1.05 -0.81
CA SER A 91 5.53 1.52 -2.17
C SER A 91 4.10 2.09 -2.17
N ASN A 92 3.81 3.02 -1.27
CA ASN A 92 2.57 3.80 -1.19
C ASN A 92 2.81 5.27 -1.58
N THR A 93 1.83 6.14 -1.40
CA THR A 93 1.93 7.56 -1.78
C THR A 93 3.07 8.28 -1.08
N THR A 94 3.25 8.07 0.23
CA THR A 94 4.33 8.70 1.01
C THR A 94 5.69 8.23 0.51
N GLY A 95 5.92 6.91 0.44
CA GLY A 95 7.21 6.36 0.01
C GLY A 95 7.55 6.69 -1.45
N LYS A 96 6.56 6.73 -2.34
CA LYS A 96 6.74 7.14 -3.74
C LYS A 96 7.03 8.63 -3.91
N ASN A 97 6.67 9.46 -2.92
CA ASN A 97 6.99 10.89 -2.91
C ASN A 97 8.37 11.17 -2.29
N VAL A 98 8.69 10.55 -1.15
CA VAL A 98 9.95 10.77 -0.42
C VAL A 98 11.14 10.05 -1.07
N GLY A 99 10.96 8.78 -1.44
CA GLY A 99 12.04 7.91 -1.94
C GLY A 99 12.83 8.49 -3.11
N PRO A 100 12.20 8.96 -4.21
CA PRO A 100 12.94 9.52 -5.33
C PRO A 100 13.68 10.82 -5.00
N ARG A 101 13.18 11.64 -4.05
CA ARG A 101 13.91 12.82 -3.56
C ARG A 101 15.18 12.41 -2.80
N VAL A 102 15.05 11.40 -1.94
CA VAL A 102 16.20 10.86 -1.18
C VAL A 102 17.24 10.30 -2.15
N ALA A 103 16.83 9.49 -3.12
CA ALA A 103 17.73 8.93 -4.14
C ALA A 103 18.48 10.03 -4.91
N ALA A 104 17.75 11.07 -5.34
CA ALA A 104 18.34 12.19 -6.08
C ALA A 104 19.37 12.98 -5.24
N LEU A 105 19.09 13.20 -3.93
CA LEU A 105 20.02 13.92 -3.05
C LEU A 105 21.25 13.09 -2.64
N LEU A 106 21.11 11.75 -2.66
CA LEU A 106 22.22 10.82 -2.44
C LEU A 106 23.01 10.52 -3.72
N ASP A 107 22.57 11.04 -4.87
CA ASP A 107 23.14 10.78 -6.21
C ASP A 107 23.20 9.27 -6.55
N VAL A 108 22.09 8.56 -6.26
CA VAL A 108 21.92 7.13 -6.53
C VAL A 108 20.61 6.86 -7.28
N ALA A 109 20.52 5.69 -7.93
CA ALA A 109 19.28 5.26 -8.57
C ALA A 109 18.27 4.71 -7.54
N GLN A 110 16.98 5.01 -7.74
CA GLN A 110 15.92 4.34 -6.99
C GLN A 110 15.49 3.04 -7.66
N ILE A 111 15.37 1.97 -6.90
CA ILE A 111 14.79 0.70 -7.33
C ILE A 111 13.33 0.67 -6.88
N SER A 112 12.41 0.90 -7.83
CA SER A 112 11.00 1.12 -7.51
C SER A 112 10.21 -0.18 -7.50
N ASP A 113 9.32 -0.31 -6.49
CA ASP A 113 8.25 -1.30 -6.44
C ASP A 113 8.76 -2.74 -6.45
N VAL A 114 9.77 -3.02 -5.61
CA VAL A 114 10.42 -4.32 -5.49
C VAL A 114 9.44 -5.35 -4.94
N VAL A 115 9.40 -6.52 -5.58
CA VAL A 115 8.53 -7.66 -5.22
C VAL A 115 9.31 -8.87 -4.74
N GLU A 116 10.62 -8.93 -5.00
CA GLU A 116 11.50 -10.01 -4.54
C GLU A 116 12.92 -9.50 -4.35
N ILE A 117 13.59 -10.00 -3.35
CA ILE A 117 14.99 -9.73 -3.03
C ILE A 117 15.77 -11.01 -3.26
N ILE A 118 16.65 -11.00 -4.28
CA ILE A 118 17.49 -12.15 -4.63
C ILE A 118 18.81 -12.11 -3.83
N SER A 119 19.37 -10.92 -3.69
CA SER A 119 20.57 -10.66 -2.90
C SER A 119 20.58 -9.22 -2.40
N SER A 120 21.62 -8.83 -1.67
CA SER A 120 21.76 -7.45 -1.18
C SER A 120 21.88 -6.38 -2.29
N ASP A 121 22.12 -6.77 -3.53
CA ASP A 121 22.29 -5.85 -4.67
C ASP A 121 21.35 -6.18 -5.85
N THR A 122 20.60 -7.29 -5.79
CA THR A 122 19.82 -7.80 -6.91
C THR A 122 18.36 -8.02 -6.50
N PHE A 123 17.45 -7.42 -7.27
CA PHE A 123 16.03 -7.29 -6.94
C PHE A 123 15.16 -7.58 -8.15
N VAL A 124 13.92 -8.06 -7.91
CA VAL A 124 12.90 -8.22 -8.96
C VAL A 124 11.85 -7.14 -8.81
N ARG A 125 11.49 -6.53 -9.92
CA ARG A 125 10.44 -5.50 -9.97
C ARG A 125 9.57 -5.63 -11.21
N PRO A 126 8.28 -5.30 -11.15
CA PRO A 126 7.40 -5.27 -12.32
C PRO A 126 7.70 -4.04 -13.19
N ILE A 127 7.60 -4.24 -14.49
CA ILE A 127 7.63 -3.20 -15.53
C ILE A 127 6.45 -3.39 -16.48
N TYR A 128 6.14 -2.41 -17.33
CA TYR A 128 4.98 -2.44 -18.24
C TYR A 128 3.67 -2.79 -17.51
N ALA A 129 3.39 -2.08 -16.39
CA ALA A 129 2.23 -2.31 -15.54
C ALA A 129 2.12 -3.76 -15.01
N GLY A 130 3.26 -4.42 -14.81
CA GLY A 130 3.33 -5.78 -14.29
C GLY A 130 3.21 -6.89 -15.33
N ASN A 131 3.21 -6.57 -16.64
CA ASN A 131 3.23 -7.58 -17.70
C ASN A 131 4.59 -8.23 -17.88
N ALA A 132 5.64 -7.62 -17.36
CA ALA A 132 6.99 -8.19 -17.34
C ALA A 132 7.64 -7.97 -15.96
N MET A 133 8.48 -8.92 -15.58
CA MET A 133 9.28 -8.87 -14.36
C MET A 133 10.73 -8.64 -14.75
N ALA A 134 11.33 -7.56 -14.25
CA ALA A 134 12.73 -7.24 -14.48
C ALA A 134 13.55 -7.60 -13.23
N THR A 135 14.59 -8.40 -13.42
CA THR A 135 15.65 -8.57 -12.43
C THR A 135 16.69 -7.46 -12.65
N VAL A 136 16.91 -6.66 -11.63
CA VAL A 136 17.82 -5.50 -11.67
C VAL A 136 18.90 -5.67 -10.62
N GLN A 137 20.14 -5.30 -10.98
CA GLN A 137 21.28 -5.25 -10.05
C GLN A 137 21.76 -3.81 -9.94
N SER A 138 21.97 -3.32 -8.71
CA SER A 138 22.50 -1.97 -8.45
C SER A 138 23.93 -2.05 -7.95
N SER A 139 24.81 -1.28 -8.57
CA SER A 139 26.19 -1.07 -8.11
C SER A 139 26.33 0.15 -7.18
N ASP A 140 25.26 0.89 -6.92
CA ASP A 140 25.29 2.08 -6.07
C ASP A 140 25.72 1.71 -4.64
N PRO A 141 26.44 2.61 -3.94
CA PRO A 141 26.87 2.34 -2.56
C PRO A 141 25.70 2.24 -1.58
N ILE A 142 24.61 3.00 -1.83
CA ILE A 142 23.37 2.98 -1.05
C ILE A 142 22.23 2.63 -2.01
N LYS A 143 21.43 1.61 -1.67
CA LYS A 143 20.25 1.22 -2.45
C LYS A 143 19.02 1.90 -1.87
N VAL A 144 18.39 2.77 -2.63
CA VAL A 144 17.10 3.38 -2.27
C VAL A 144 15.98 2.58 -2.94
N ILE A 145 15.11 1.99 -2.14
CA ILE A 145 14.16 0.97 -2.60
C ILE A 145 12.74 1.35 -2.15
N THR A 146 11.75 1.25 -3.05
CA THR A 146 10.36 1.18 -2.62
C THR A 146 9.87 -0.27 -2.71
N VAL A 147 9.23 -0.77 -1.65
CA VAL A 147 8.82 -2.17 -1.45
C VAL A 147 7.32 -2.32 -1.72
N ARG A 148 6.94 -3.24 -2.61
CA ARG A 148 5.54 -3.61 -2.81
C ARG A 148 5.06 -4.47 -1.63
N GLY A 149 4.30 -3.88 -0.71
CA GLY A 149 3.87 -4.56 0.51
C GLY A 149 3.13 -5.88 0.25
N THR A 150 2.30 -5.96 -0.80
CA THR A 150 1.55 -7.17 -1.14
C THR A 150 2.42 -8.37 -1.54
N ALA A 151 3.71 -8.15 -1.85
CA ALA A 151 4.64 -9.22 -2.23
C ALA A 151 5.39 -9.84 -1.04
N PHE A 152 5.30 -9.25 0.14
CA PHE A 152 5.99 -9.70 1.34
C PHE A 152 4.96 -9.95 2.46
N ALA A 153 5.14 -11.01 3.24
CA ALA A 153 4.32 -11.23 4.43
C ALA A 153 4.56 -10.10 5.44
N ALA A 154 3.54 -9.72 6.21
CA ALA A 154 3.73 -8.78 7.30
C ALA A 154 4.59 -9.40 8.41
N ALA A 155 5.56 -8.66 8.93
CA ALA A 155 6.28 -9.04 10.13
C ALA A 155 5.31 -9.06 11.32
N GLU A 156 5.58 -9.91 12.32
CA GLU A 156 4.79 -9.93 13.55
C GLU A 156 4.90 -8.57 14.26
N ALA A 157 3.74 -7.97 14.55
CA ALA A 157 3.66 -6.64 15.17
C ALA A 157 4.15 -6.63 16.62
N THR A 158 4.35 -7.82 17.22
CA THR A 158 4.78 -8.01 18.60
C THR A 158 5.94 -8.99 18.68
N GLY A 159 6.60 -9.04 19.85
CA GLY A 159 7.73 -9.96 20.06
C GLY A 159 9.10 -9.37 19.76
N GLY A 160 9.16 -8.17 19.20
CA GLY A 160 10.41 -7.41 19.08
C GLY A 160 10.85 -6.74 20.38
N SER A 161 12.11 -6.32 20.41
CA SER A 161 12.72 -5.64 21.55
C SER A 161 13.72 -4.56 21.10
N GLY A 162 13.38 -3.83 20.05
CA GLY A 162 14.21 -2.78 19.48
C GLY A 162 14.54 -1.68 20.49
N THR A 163 15.76 -1.18 20.43
CA THR A 163 16.16 -0.01 21.22
C THR A 163 15.68 1.28 20.57
N VAL A 164 15.31 2.28 21.35
CA VAL A 164 14.93 3.59 20.83
C VAL A 164 16.09 4.56 20.99
N GLU A 165 16.46 5.21 19.91
CA GLU A 165 17.47 6.28 19.86
C GLU A 165 16.80 7.59 19.42
N THR A 166 16.89 8.63 20.24
CA THR A 166 16.38 9.94 19.86
C THR A 166 17.38 10.65 18.96
N VAL A 167 16.91 11.08 17.80
CA VAL A 167 17.70 11.81 16.81
C VAL A 167 17.19 13.24 16.73
N ALA A 168 18.09 14.20 16.61
CA ALA A 168 17.74 15.60 16.50
C ALA A 168 17.02 15.89 15.19
N ALA A 169 16.00 16.74 15.23
CA ALA A 169 15.32 17.21 14.04
C ALA A 169 16.23 18.15 13.23
N ILE A 170 16.15 18.10 11.92
CA ILE A 170 16.93 18.95 10.99
C ILE A 170 16.06 20.13 10.56
N ASP A 171 16.66 21.24 10.19
CA ASP A 171 15.92 22.41 9.71
C ASP A 171 15.03 22.09 8.51
N ASP A 172 13.81 22.62 8.55
CA ASP A 172 12.87 22.49 7.45
C ASP A 172 13.29 23.40 6.29
N PRO A 173 13.41 22.89 5.06
CA PRO A 173 13.69 23.76 3.91
C PRO A 173 12.53 24.68 3.55
N ALA A 174 11.37 24.55 4.19
CA ALA A 174 10.17 25.38 4.03
C ALA A 174 9.76 25.54 2.54
N LEU A 175 9.75 24.43 1.79
CA LEU A 175 9.42 24.40 0.38
C LEU A 175 7.94 24.13 0.12
N SER A 176 7.23 23.62 1.11
CA SER A 176 5.79 23.31 1.05
C SER A 176 5.13 23.46 2.41
N ASP A 177 3.86 23.79 2.41
CA ASP A 177 3.03 23.92 3.61
C ASP A 177 1.82 22.98 3.50
N PHE A 178 1.45 22.36 4.62
CA PHE A 178 0.20 21.61 4.70
C PHE A 178 -0.98 22.54 4.88
N LEU A 179 -1.93 22.50 3.95
CA LEU A 179 -3.14 23.35 3.99
C LEU A 179 -4.37 22.59 4.53
N GLY A 180 -4.38 21.28 4.39
CA GLY A 180 -5.49 20.44 4.82
C GLY A 180 -5.58 19.14 4.02
N GLU A 181 -6.37 18.22 4.53
CA GLU A 181 -6.72 16.95 3.87
C GLU A 181 -8.20 16.64 4.11
N GLU A 182 -8.80 15.99 3.14
CA GLU A 182 -10.15 15.44 3.25
C GLU A 182 -10.03 13.92 3.30
N LEU A 183 -10.30 13.34 4.46
CA LEU A 183 -10.28 11.89 4.66
C LEU A 183 -11.69 11.34 4.73
N THR A 184 -11.96 10.32 3.93
CA THR A 184 -13.22 9.58 4.02
C THR A 184 -13.20 8.71 5.27
N LYS A 185 -14.10 8.99 6.23
CA LYS A 185 -14.30 8.12 7.40
C LYS A 185 -15.16 6.93 6.97
N SER A 186 -14.61 5.74 7.10
CA SER A 186 -15.31 4.49 6.85
C SER A 186 -15.10 3.56 8.03
N GLU A 187 -16.16 2.83 8.42
CA GLU A 187 -16.07 1.74 9.40
C GLU A 187 -15.58 0.43 8.76
N ARG A 188 -15.53 0.39 7.41
CA ARG A 188 -15.03 -0.77 6.67
C ARG A 188 -13.49 -0.86 6.73
N PRO A 189 -12.93 -2.06 6.58
CA PRO A 189 -11.48 -2.25 6.52
C PRO A 189 -10.83 -1.34 5.47
N GLU A 190 -9.59 -0.93 5.71
CA GLU A 190 -8.82 -0.21 4.71
C GLU A 190 -8.46 -1.13 3.54
N LEU A 191 -8.52 -0.61 2.30
CA LEU A 191 -8.28 -1.38 1.07
C LEU A 191 -6.97 -2.18 1.08
N THR A 192 -5.89 -1.58 1.58
CA THR A 192 -4.56 -2.22 1.57
C THR A 192 -4.40 -3.34 2.60
N ALA A 193 -5.30 -3.39 3.61
CA ALA A 193 -5.29 -4.38 4.68
C ALA A 193 -6.46 -5.38 4.62
N ALA A 194 -7.44 -5.13 3.75
CA ALA A 194 -8.65 -5.94 3.67
C ALA A 194 -8.39 -7.34 3.10
N ARG A 195 -8.95 -8.37 3.74
CA ARG A 195 -8.93 -9.75 3.23
C ARG A 195 -9.88 -9.96 2.06
N VAL A 196 -10.99 -9.21 2.04
CA VAL A 196 -12.00 -9.26 0.98
C VAL A 196 -12.24 -7.84 0.47
N ILE A 197 -12.30 -7.67 -0.85
CA ILE A 197 -12.59 -6.40 -1.50
C ILE A 197 -13.72 -6.58 -2.51
N VAL A 198 -14.72 -5.71 -2.47
CA VAL A 198 -15.74 -5.58 -3.49
C VAL A 198 -15.54 -4.24 -4.20
N SER A 199 -15.26 -4.28 -5.51
CA SER A 199 -14.86 -3.09 -6.27
C SER A 199 -15.80 -2.81 -7.42
N GLY A 200 -16.24 -1.54 -7.53
CA GLY A 200 -17.12 -1.07 -8.58
C GLY A 200 -16.40 -0.35 -9.71
N GLY A 201 -16.79 -0.65 -10.94
CA GLY A 201 -16.30 0.02 -12.13
C GLY A 201 -17.27 1.09 -12.64
N ARG A 202 -16.93 1.66 -13.82
CA ARG A 202 -17.83 2.59 -14.53
C ARG A 202 -19.16 1.94 -14.93
N GLY A 203 -19.22 0.60 -14.97
CA GLY A 203 -20.46 -0.17 -15.18
C GLY A 203 -21.52 0.04 -14.10
N MET A 204 -21.14 0.58 -12.92
CA MET A 204 -22.07 0.99 -11.86
C MET A 204 -22.97 2.17 -12.26
N GLN A 205 -22.61 2.94 -13.30
CA GLN A 205 -23.36 4.05 -13.91
C GLN A 205 -23.48 5.31 -13.06
N SER A 206 -23.56 5.21 -11.74
CA SER A 206 -23.61 6.36 -10.82
C SER A 206 -23.03 6.03 -9.45
N GLY A 207 -22.74 7.07 -8.64
CA GLY A 207 -22.29 6.92 -7.25
C GLY A 207 -23.36 6.29 -6.36
N GLU A 208 -24.63 6.60 -6.58
CA GLU A 208 -25.76 6.02 -5.82
C GLU A 208 -25.85 4.50 -5.99
N ASN A 209 -25.55 3.99 -7.16
CA ASN A 209 -25.57 2.57 -7.43
C ASN A 209 -24.49 1.78 -6.69
N PHE A 210 -23.48 2.45 -6.14
CA PHE A 210 -22.48 1.79 -5.28
C PHE A 210 -23.11 1.19 -4.02
N ASP A 211 -24.28 1.65 -3.60
CA ASP A 211 -25.02 1.11 -2.46
C ASP A 211 -25.23 -0.43 -2.55
N ILE A 212 -25.38 -0.97 -3.77
CA ILE A 212 -25.57 -2.42 -3.95
C ILE A 212 -24.31 -3.21 -3.61
N ILE A 213 -23.12 -2.72 -4.00
CA ILE A 213 -21.85 -3.38 -3.67
C ILE A 213 -21.41 -3.07 -2.24
N GLU A 214 -21.81 -1.94 -1.69
CA GLU A 214 -21.57 -1.60 -0.30
C GLU A 214 -22.33 -2.53 0.66
N LYS A 215 -23.59 -2.85 0.38
CA LYS A 215 -24.36 -3.85 1.13
C LYS A 215 -23.72 -5.23 1.08
N LEU A 216 -23.25 -5.64 -0.11
CA LEU A 216 -22.52 -6.88 -0.28
C LEU A 216 -21.22 -6.88 0.52
N ALA A 217 -20.48 -5.77 0.49
CA ALA A 217 -19.24 -5.60 1.24
C ALA A 217 -19.47 -5.68 2.76
N ASP A 218 -20.51 -5.05 3.28
CA ASP A 218 -20.85 -5.09 4.70
C ASP A 218 -21.14 -6.52 5.16
N LYS A 219 -21.81 -7.34 4.34
CA LYS A 219 -22.06 -8.75 4.65
C LYS A 219 -20.80 -9.61 4.65
N LEU A 220 -19.86 -9.28 3.80
CA LEU A 220 -18.60 -10.02 3.69
C LEU A 220 -17.51 -9.51 4.65
N GLY A 221 -17.76 -8.42 5.40
CA GLY A 221 -16.71 -7.71 6.14
C GLY A 221 -15.62 -7.13 5.23
N ALA A 222 -16.02 -6.76 4.00
CA ALA A 222 -15.11 -6.38 2.92
C ALA A 222 -14.86 -4.87 2.87
N ALA A 223 -13.71 -4.50 2.30
CA ALA A 223 -13.49 -3.13 1.85
C ALA A 223 -14.21 -2.87 0.52
N VAL A 224 -14.53 -1.62 0.26
CA VAL A 224 -15.09 -1.18 -1.03
C VAL A 224 -13.99 -0.47 -1.84
N GLY A 225 -13.81 -0.92 -3.08
CA GLY A 225 -12.88 -0.31 -4.03
C GLY A 225 -13.61 0.31 -5.23
N ALA A 226 -12.88 1.10 -6.01
CA ALA A 226 -13.38 1.68 -7.25
C ALA A 226 -12.31 1.67 -8.34
N SER A 227 -12.72 1.53 -9.59
CA SER A 227 -11.82 1.74 -10.71
C SER A 227 -11.53 3.24 -10.90
N ARG A 228 -10.38 3.58 -11.50
CA ARG A 228 -10.07 4.97 -11.86
C ARG A 228 -11.21 5.63 -12.64
N ALA A 229 -11.80 4.92 -13.60
CA ALA A 229 -12.89 5.46 -14.41
C ALA A 229 -14.17 5.77 -13.59
N ALA A 230 -14.41 5.07 -12.48
CA ALA A 230 -15.50 5.38 -11.55
C ALA A 230 -15.16 6.60 -10.67
N VAL A 231 -13.90 6.71 -10.24
CA VAL A 231 -13.42 7.87 -9.47
C VAL A 231 -13.43 9.14 -10.33
N ASP A 232 -12.88 9.07 -11.56
CA ASP A 232 -12.88 10.20 -12.51
C ASP A 232 -14.31 10.67 -12.88
N ALA A 233 -15.28 9.73 -12.83
CA ALA A 233 -16.71 10.04 -13.02
C ALA A 233 -17.39 10.57 -11.75
N GLY A 234 -16.69 10.71 -10.64
CA GLY A 234 -17.22 11.22 -9.36
C GLY A 234 -18.09 10.22 -8.58
N TYR A 235 -18.04 8.92 -8.90
CA TYR A 235 -18.86 7.91 -8.20
C TYR A 235 -18.34 7.63 -6.79
N LYS A 236 -17.04 7.66 -6.58
CA LYS A 236 -16.36 7.52 -5.29
C LYS A 236 -15.15 8.44 -5.22
N PRO A 237 -14.74 8.86 -4.00
CA PRO A 237 -13.50 9.59 -3.77
C PRO A 237 -12.25 8.83 -4.20
N ASN A 238 -11.12 9.54 -4.36
CA ASN A 238 -9.87 8.98 -4.86
C ASN A 238 -9.25 7.91 -3.94
N ASP A 239 -9.49 7.97 -2.65
CA ASP A 239 -9.02 7.00 -1.65
C ASP A 239 -9.64 5.59 -1.81
N TYR A 240 -10.72 5.46 -2.59
CA TYR A 240 -11.28 4.17 -3.02
C TYR A 240 -10.59 3.58 -4.26
N GLN A 241 -9.72 4.34 -4.93
CA GLN A 241 -9.15 3.89 -6.20
C GLN A 241 -8.21 2.71 -6.04
N VAL A 242 -8.51 1.62 -6.77
CA VAL A 242 -7.62 0.46 -6.95
C VAL A 242 -7.00 0.51 -8.35
N GLY A 243 -5.69 0.35 -8.43
CA GLY A 243 -4.96 0.35 -9.70
C GLY A 243 -3.54 0.87 -9.58
N GLN A 244 -2.86 0.99 -10.71
CA GLN A 244 -1.45 1.42 -10.80
C GLN A 244 -1.21 2.80 -10.15
N THR A 245 -2.15 3.73 -10.29
CA THR A 245 -2.07 5.09 -9.73
C THR A 245 -2.90 5.27 -8.46
N GLY A 246 -3.58 4.22 -8.02
CA GLY A 246 -4.31 4.14 -6.77
C GLY A 246 -3.62 3.18 -5.78
N LYS A 247 -4.43 2.50 -4.98
CA LYS A 247 -3.96 1.48 -4.06
C LYS A 247 -3.72 0.17 -4.80
N VAL A 248 -2.59 -0.50 -4.50
CA VAL A 248 -2.30 -1.87 -4.95
C VAL A 248 -2.71 -2.80 -3.82
N VAL A 249 -3.51 -3.79 -4.15
CA VAL A 249 -4.14 -4.72 -3.22
C VAL A 249 -3.93 -6.17 -3.65
N ALA A 250 -3.88 -7.09 -2.69
CA ALA A 250 -3.83 -8.53 -2.93
C ALA A 250 -4.66 -9.27 -1.86
N PRO A 251 -5.99 -9.07 -1.85
CA PRO A 251 -6.88 -9.74 -0.90
C PRO A 251 -6.98 -11.24 -1.18
N GLU A 252 -7.59 -11.96 -0.25
CA GLU A 252 -7.98 -13.35 -0.46
C GLU A 252 -9.10 -13.49 -1.50
N LEU A 253 -10.02 -12.50 -1.53
CA LEU A 253 -11.09 -12.42 -2.50
C LEU A 253 -11.25 -11.00 -3.04
N TYR A 254 -11.20 -10.85 -4.35
CA TYR A 254 -11.50 -9.60 -5.05
C TYR A 254 -12.72 -9.79 -5.95
N VAL A 255 -13.80 -9.06 -5.67
CA VAL A 255 -15.02 -9.08 -6.49
C VAL A 255 -15.05 -7.84 -7.36
N ALA A 256 -14.88 -8.01 -8.67
CA ALA A 256 -14.86 -6.95 -9.68
C ALA A 256 -16.24 -6.79 -10.33
N VAL A 257 -16.95 -5.70 -10.03
CA VAL A 257 -18.32 -5.47 -10.47
C VAL A 257 -18.36 -4.34 -11.50
N GLY A 258 -18.71 -4.64 -12.75
CA GLY A 258 -18.79 -3.66 -13.83
C GLY A 258 -17.45 -2.99 -14.16
N ILE A 259 -16.35 -3.69 -13.94
CA ILE A 259 -14.97 -3.27 -14.22
C ILE A 259 -14.55 -3.88 -15.56
N SER A 260 -13.98 -3.06 -16.47
CA SER A 260 -13.53 -3.53 -17.77
C SER A 260 -12.27 -4.40 -17.74
N GLY A 261 -11.40 -4.22 -16.75
CA GLY A 261 -10.10 -4.89 -16.70
C GLY A 261 -9.03 -4.18 -17.53
N ALA A 262 -9.06 -2.85 -17.59
CA ALA A 262 -7.94 -2.09 -18.14
C ALA A 262 -6.63 -2.43 -17.40
N ILE A 263 -5.51 -2.49 -18.14
CA ILE A 263 -4.21 -2.93 -17.63
C ILE A 263 -3.78 -2.17 -16.36
N GLN A 264 -4.15 -0.88 -16.25
CA GLN A 264 -3.83 -0.06 -15.08
C GLN A 264 -4.62 -0.50 -13.84
N HIS A 265 -5.85 -1.02 -14.02
CA HIS A 265 -6.62 -1.59 -12.92
C HIS A 265 -6.07 -2.94 -12.52
N LEU A 266 -5.80 -3.81 -13.51
CA LEU A 266 -5.22 -5.13 -13.29
C LEU A 266 -3.89 -5.05 -12.52
N ALA A 267 -3.04 -4.08 -12.83
CA ALA A 267 -1.79 -3.85 -12.11
C ALA A 267 -1.98 -3.62 -10.60
N GLY A 268 -3.16 -3.21 -10.17
CA GLY A 268 -3.48 -2.96 -8.76
C GLY A 268 -4.17 -4.11 -8.04
N MET A 269 -4.64 -5.19 -8.73
CA MET A 269 -5.43 -6.24 -8.06
C MET A 269 -5.19 -7.68 -8.56
N LYS A 270 -4.42 -7.86 -9.64
CA LYS A 270 -4.21 -9.19 -10.25
C LYS A 270 -3.53 -10.21 -9.34
N ASP A 271 -2.83 -9.75 -8.29
CA ASP A 271 -2.15 -10.61 -7.31
C ASP A 271 -3.10 -11.07 -6.19
N SER A 272 -4.42 -10.79 -6.30
CA SER A 272 -5.46 -11.34 -5.42
C SER A 272 -5.52 -12.88 -5.53
N LYS A 273 -5.78 -13.58 -4.40
CA LYS A 273 -5.81 -15.05 -4.40
C LYS A 273 -6.95 -15.64 -5.23
N VAL A 274 -8.13 -14.99 -5.14
CA VAL A 274 -9.32 -15.36 -5.92
C VAL A 274 -9.93 -14.08 -6.48
N ILE A 275 -10.21 -14.08 -7.77
CA ILE A 275 -10.85 -12.97 -8.48
C ILE A 275 -12.18 -13.44 -9.04
N VAL A 276 -13.27 -12.77 -8.64
CA VAL A 276 -14.61 -12.95 -9.17
C VAL A 276 -14.97 -11.73 -9.99
N ALA A 277 -15.41 -11.91 -11.23
CA ALA A 277 -15.79 -10.81 -12.13
C ALA A 277 -17.26 -10.90 -12.54
N VAL A 278 -17.96 -9.76 -12.46
CA VAL A 278 -19.32 -9.59 -12.98
C VAL A 278 -19.31 -8.48 -14.03
N ASN A 279 -19.58 -8.81 -15.27
CA ASN A 279 -19.65 -7.85 -16.37
C ASN A 279 -20.68 -8.30 -17.40
N LYS A 280 -21.35 -7.34 -18.05
CA LYS A 280 -22.28 -7.63 -19.16
C LYS A 280 -21.59 -7.95 -20.48
N ASP A 281 -20.34 -7.50 -20.64
CA ASP A 281 -19.51 -7.71 -21.83
C ASP A 281 -18.64 -8.95 -21.59
N GLU A 282 -18.93 -10.02 -22.32
CA GLU A 282 -18.21 -11.30 -22.24
C GLU A 282 -16.74 -11.20 -22.69
N GLU A 283 -16.43 -10.21 -23.54
CA GLU A 283 -15.07 -9.94 -24.03
C GLU A 283 -14.29 -8.98 -23.14
N ALA A 284 -14.85 -8.57 -21.99
CA ALA A 284 -14.18 -7.66 -21.09
C ALA A 284 -12.84 -8.25 -20.58
N PRO A 285 -11.71 -7.53 -20.68
CA PRO A 285 -10.39 -8.03 -20.28
C PRO A 285 -10.30 -8.51 -18.83
N ILE A 286 -11.23 -8.10 -17.95
CA ILE A 286 -11.27 -8.57 -16.56
C ILE A 286 -11.42 -10.09 -16.47
N PHE A 287 -12.12 -10.71 -17.42
CA PHE A 287 -12.31 -12.16 -17.44
C PHE A 287 -11.03 -12.93 -17.72
N SER A 288 -10.01 -12.29 -18.32
CA SER A 288 -8.72 -12.95 -18.57
C SER A 288 -7.91 -13.22 -17.28
N VAL A 289 -8.27 -12.56 -16.18
CA VAL A 289 -7.60 -12.72 -14.87
C VAL A 289 -8.56 -13.24 -13.78
N ALA A 290 -9.86 -13.38 -14.11
CA ALA A 290 -10.85 -13.86 -13.16
C ALA A 290 -10.81 -15.39 -13.04
N ASP A 291 -10.82 -15.89 -11.80
CA ASP A 291 -11.01 -17.31 -11.49
C ASP A 291 -12.46 -17.74 -11.74
N TYR A 292 -13.41 -16.82 -11.45
CA TYR A 292 -14.83 -17.01 -11.69
C TYR A 292 -15.41 -15.78 -12.38
N GLY A 293 -16.11 -16.02 -13.50
CA GLY A 293 -16.75 -14.98 -14.29
C GLY A 293 -18.25 -15.19 -14.41
N ILE A 294 -19.04 -14.15 -14.21
CA ILE A 294 -20.47 -14.13 -14.46
C ILE A 294 -20.77 -13.06 -15.50
N VAL A 295 -21.21 -13.50 -16.69
CA VAL A 295 -21.63 -12.59 -17.75
C VAL A 295 -23.10 -12.24 -17.57
N GLY A 296 -23.39 -10.96 -17.32
CA GLY A 296 -24.76 -10.50 -17.14
C GLY A 296 -24.88 -9.11 -16.51
N ASP A 297 -26.13 -8.77 -16.20
CA ASP A 297 -26.49 -7.48 -15.60
C ASP A 297 -26.16 -7.46 -14.10
N LEU A 298 -25.18 -6.66 -13.72
CA LEU A 298 -24.75 -6.52 -12.33
C LEU A 298 -25.89 -6.08 -11.38
N PHE A 299 -26.86 -5.31 -11.88
CA PHE A 299 -27.99 -4.85 -11.10
C PHE A 299 -29.01 -5.96 -10.76
N LYS A 300 -28.90 -7.12 -11.39
CA LYS A 300 -29.63 -8.35 -11.06
C LYS A 300 -28.77 -9.32 -10.27
N ILE A 301 -27.55 -9.56 -10.74
CA ILE A 301 -26.64 -10.57 -10.20
C ILE A 301 -26.21 -10.23 -8.77
N ILE A 302 -25.86 -8.96 -8.47
CA ILE A 302 -25.38 -8.61 -7.13
C ILE A 302 -26.48 -8.73 -6.06
N PRO A 303 -27.71 -8.26 -6.28
CA PRO A 303 -28.81 -8.53 -5.35
C PRO A 303 -29.13 -10.03 -5.17
N GLU A 304 -29.12 -10.83 -6.25
CA GLU A 304 -29.32 -12.28 -6.15
C GLU A 304 -28.20 -12.96 -5.35
N LEU A 305 -26.95 -12.55 -5.56
CA LEU A 305 -25.81 -13.03 -4.78
C LEU A 305 -25.97 -12.65 -3.29
N ASP A 306 -26.40 -11.42 -3.01
CA ASP A 306 -26.63 -10.93 -1.66
C ASP A 306 -27.72 -11.76 -0.92
N GLU A 307 -28.81 -12.12 -1.61
CA GLU A 307 -29.85 -13.00 -1.09
C GLU A 307 -29.34 -14.43 -0.84
N GLU A 308 -28.52 -14.95 -1.74
CA GLU A 308 -27.98 -16.30 -1.61
C GLU A 308 -27.01 -16.43 -0.45
N LEU A 309 -26.17 -15.40 -0.21
CA LEU A 309 -25.27 -15.35 0.96
C LEU A 309 -26.07 -15.39 2.28
N ILE A 310 -27.25 -14.75 2.33
CA ILE A 310 -28.12 -14.82 3.51
C ILE A 310 -28.63 -16.24 3.72
N LYS A 311 -29.09 -16.93 2.65
CA LYS A 311 -29.61 -18.30 2.75
C LYS A 311 -28.52 -19.29 3.23
N GLN A 312 -27.27 -19.03 2.90
CA GLN A 312 -26.13 -19.87 3.28
C GLN A 312 -25.56 -19.52 4.66
N ASP A 313 -26.16 -18.56 5.40
CA ASP A 313 -25.71 -18.06 6.73
C ASP A 313 -24.21 -17.66 6.73
N ILE A 314 -23.73 -17.08 5.65
CA ILE A 314 -22.36 -16.61 5.55
C ILE A 314 -22.21 -15.34 6.39
N LYS A 315 -21.31 -15.38 7.37
CA LYS A 315 -21.03 -14.28 8.30
C LYS A 315 -19.77 -13.52 7.87
N PRO A 316 -19.69 -12.22 8.19
CA PRO A 316 -18.46 -11.45 8.01
C PRO A 316 -17.27 -12.13 8.71
N HIS A 317 -16.14 -12.13 8.07
CA HIS A 317 -14.88 -12.70 8.58
C HIS A 317 -14.03 -11.64 9.28
#